data_8778d45652743357b1b903d19ab47872
#
_entry.id   8778d45652743357b1b903d19ab47872
#
_cell.length_a   1.000
_cell.length_b   1.000
_cell.length_c   1.000
_cell.angle_alpha   90.00
_cell.angle_beta   90.00
_cell.angle_gamma   90.00
#
_symmetry.space_group_name_H-M   'P 1'
#
loop_
_entity.id
_entity.type
_entity.pdbx_description
1 polymer ?
#
loop_
_entity_poly.entity_id
_entity_poly.type
_entity_poly.pdbx_seq_one_letter_code
_entity_poly.pdbx_strand_id
1 'polypeptide(L)'
;MTPGRPWIGWAAVAVGVCAVVAAFAASSTRVGEGFGFGFGAFIAFFGLLAVLARNRTPDHWGLLVVGLGMFIVPFLGNGYNADLGASWMCWAAGAVAMILGGIGWVGGKPATEYGVNEIGSGQVPRSALSFWIGRAALVVGLACVLLGIAAHTTAAGVAVTIGLGGLTAVFAVWSLLAVDPTHDFLTLACAGFALFLAPWVGGFTGDTAAWTAWVSGALVVALGVAGYRRGERLDFAATVRDESTTRYRNRFR
;
A
#
# COMPACT_ATOMS: atom_id res chain seq x y z
N MET A 1 16.95 16.45 -14.94
CA MET A 1 16.17 15.51 -14.08
C MET A 1 17.15 14.56 -13.43
N THR A 2 17.40 14.68 -12.14
CA THR A 2 18.19 13.67 -11.42
C THR A 2 17.40 12.35 -11.47
N PRO A 3 17.97 11.27 -11.99
CA PRO A 3 17.28 9.99 -12.01
C PRO A 3 16.95 9.63 -10.56
N GLY A 4 15.67 9.49 -10.26
CA GLY A 4 15.27 9.01 -8.94
C GLY A 4 16.04 7.73 -8.62
N ARG A 5 16.38 7.52 -7.38
CA ARG A 5 17.25 6.42 -6.91
C ARG A 5 16.46 5.10 -6.92
N PRO A 6 16.35 4.35 -8.03
CA PRO A 6 15.54 3.13 -8.09
C PRO A 6 16.09 2.03 -7.17
N TRP A 7 17.36 2.14 -6.78
CA TRP A 7 18.01 1.18 -5.89
C TRP A 7 17.35 1.12 -4.51
N ILE A 8 16.76 2.24 -4.00
CA ILE A 8 16.06 2.27 -2.70
C ILE A 8 14.86 1.33 -2.74
N GLY A 9 14.05 1.39 -3.80
CA GLY A 9 12.90 0.49 -3.96
C GLY A 9 13.33 -0.98 -4.03
N TRP A 10 14.36 -1.31 -4.81
CA TRP A 10 14.89 -2.68 -4.88
C TRP A 10 15.50 -3.14 -3.56
N ALA A 11 16.20 -2.26 -2.84
CA ALA A 11 16.71 -2.56 -1.52
C ALA A 11 15.56 -2.84 -0.53
N ALA A 12 14.49 -2.06 -0.57
CA ALA A 12 13.30 -2.30 0.25
C ALA A 12 12.62 -3.64 -0.10
N VAL A 13 12.50 -3.98 -1.39
CA VAL A 13 12.00 -5.31 -1.80
C VAL A 13 12.86 -6.42 -1.21
N ALA A 14 14.18 -6.31 -1.32
CA ALA A 14 15.08 -7.31 -0.76
C ALA A 14 14.93 -7.43 0.76
N VAL A 15 14.88 -6.31 1.49
CA VAL A 15 14.66 -6.31 2.96
C VAL A 15 13.33 -6.96 3.32
N GLY A 16 12.25 -6.62 2.59
CA GLY A 16 10.92 -7.20 2.82
C GLY A 16 10.90 -8.71 2.59
N VAL A 17 11.50 -9.19 1.49
CA VAL A 17 11.60 -10.62 1.19
C VAL A 17 12.46 -11.33 2.25
N CYS A 18 13.59 -10.77 2.64
CA CYS A 18 14.43 -11.33 3.72
C CYS A 18 13.65 -11.40 5.04
N ALA A 19 12.86 -10.37 5.37
CA ALA A 19 12.04 -10.38 6.58
C ALA A 19 10.95 -11.47 6.53
N VAL A 20 10.30 -11.68 5.39
CA VAL A 20 9.34 -12.77 5.18
C VAL A 20 10.01 -14.13 5.39
N VAL A 21 11.16 -14.37 4.79
CA VAL A 21 11.88 -15.64 4.93
C VAL A 21 12.34 -15.84 6.38
N ALA A 22 12.88 -14.79 7.01
CA ALA A 22 13.34 -14.84 8.39
C ALA A 22 12.18 -15.05 9.39
N ALA A 23 10.97 -14.58 9.08
CA ALA A 23 9.78 -14.82 9.90
C ALA A 23 9.51 -16.31 10.07
N PHE A 24 9.62 -17.11 9.01
CA PHE A 24 9.44 -18.56 9.08
C PHE A 24 10.62 -19.29 9.72
N ALA A 25 11.84 -18.75 9.62
CA ALA A 25 13.05 -19.41 10.10
C ALA A 25 13.41 -19.06 11.55
N ALA A 26 13.13 -17.82 11.99
CA ALA A 26 13.61 -17.28 13.26
C ALA A 26 12.52 -17.15 14.33
N SER A 27 11.22 -17.11 13.93
CA SER A 27 10.12 -16.96 14.87
C SER A 27 9.84 -18.28 15.61
N SER A 28 9.69 -18.21 16.92
CA SER A 28 9.30 -19.34 17.77
C SER A 28 7.80 -19.37 18.06
N THR A 29 7.08 -18.29 17.72
CA THR A 29 5.65 -18.13 17.96
C THR A 29 4.90 -17.82 16.66
N ARG A 30 3.64 -18.28 16.57
CA ARG A 30 2.77 -17.95 15.43
C ARG A 30 2.51 -16.45 15.30
N VAL A 31 2.49 -15.73 16.42
CA VAL A 31 2.30 -14.27 16.43
C VAL A 31 3.52 -13.59 15.83
N GLY A 32 4.74 -13.99 16.23
CA GLY A 32 5.98 -13.48 15.66
C GLY A 32 6.10 -13.76 14.16
N GLU A 33 5.79 -15.01 13.75
CA GLU A 33 5.74 -15.40 12.35
C GLU A 33 4.75 -14.54 11.55
N GLY A 34 3.51 -14.38 12.03
CA GLY A 34 2.47 -13.61 11.36
C GLY A 34 2.82 -12.13 11.18
N PHE A 35 3.33 -11.48 12.23
CA PHE A 35 3.75 -10.07 12.13
C PHE A 35 4.97 -9.90 11.24
N GLY A 36 5.99 -10.75 11.39
CA GLY A 36 7.18 -10.70 10.54
C GLY A 36 6.84 -10.89 9.07
N PHE A 37 5.98 -11.87 8.77
CA PHE A 37 5.47 -12.11 7.42
C PHE A 37 4.67 -10.89 6.91
N GLY A 38 3.69 -10.40 7.68
CA GLY A 38 2.81 -9.31 7.27
C GLY A 38 3.57 -8.01 6.99
N PHE A 39 4.38 -7.56 7.95
CA PHE A 39 5.18 -6.34 7.78
C PHE A 39 6.25 -6.48 6.71
N GLY A 40 6.93 -7.64 6.63
CA GLY A 40 7.92 -7.91 5.59
C GLY A 40 7.30 -7.83 4.19
N ALA A 41 6.10 -8.42 4.00
CA ALA A 41 5.37 -8.36 2.75
C ALA A 41 4.95 -6.91 2.41
N PHE A 42 4.52 -6.09 3.38
CA PHE A 42 4.21 -4.68 3.16
C PHE A 42 5.46 -3.87 2.78
N ILE A 43 6.62 -4.12 3.41
CA ILE A 43 7.89 -3.48 3.02
C ILE A 43 8.23 -3.82 1.57
N ALA A 44 8.12 -5.09 1.16
CA ALA A 44 8.33 -5.51 -0.22
C ALA A 44 7.33 -4.85 -1.18
N PHE A 45 6.06 -4.77 -0.79
CA PHE A 45 5.00 -4.13 -1.58
C PHE A 45 5.28 -2.64 -1.82
N PHE A 46 5.57 -1.86 -0.77
CA PHE A 46 5.91 -0.43 -0.93
C PHE A 46 7.24 -0.26 -1.68
N GLY A 47 8.22 -1.15 -1.48
CA GLY A 47 9.45 -1.18 -2.26
C GLY A 47 9.17 -1.37 -3.76
N LEU A 48 8.28 -2.31 -4.11
CA LEU A 48 7.87 -2.56 -5.49
C LEU A 48 7.10 -1.36 -6.08
N LEU A 49 6.18 -0.77 -5.33
CA LEU A 49 5.49 0.44 -5.75
C LEU A 49 6.48 1.57 -6.02
N ALA A 50 7.46 1.81 -5.14
CA ALA A 50 8.50 2.82 -5.33
C ALA A 50 9.38 2.56 -6.57
N VAL A 51 9.57 1.30 -6.99
CA VAL A 51 10.24 0.97 -8.26
C VAL A 51 9.36 1.31 -9.46
N LEU A 52 8.05 1.02 -9.37
CA LEU A 52 7.10 1.14 -10.46
C LEU A 52 6.53 2.56 -10.61
N ALA A 53 6.46 3.33 -9.53
CA ALA A 53 5.89 4.67 -9.49
C ALA A 53 6.77 5.71 -10.17
N ARG A 54 6.15 6.71 -10.77
CA ARG A 54 6.83 7.91 -11.29
C ARG A 54 7.11 8.92 -10.19
N ASN A 55 6.13 9.16 -9.31
CA ASN A 55 6.31 9.94 -8.09
C ASN A 55 6.51 8.98 -6.92
N ARG A 56 7.74 8.80 -6.48
CA ARG A 56 8.14 7.84 -5.45
C ARG A 56 7.99 8.36 -4.02
N THR A 57 7.69 9.63 -3.86
CA THR A 57 7.65 10.28 -2.53
C THR A 57 6.59 9.67 -1.61
N PRO A 58 5.33 9.43 -2.04
CA PRO A 58 4.33 8.77 -1.22
C PRO A 58 4.71 7.35 -0.82
N ASP A 59 5.31 6.59 -1.76
CA ASP A 59 5.70 5.20 -1.52
C ASP A 59 6.83 5.10 -0.49
N HIS A 60 7.79 6.02 -0.54
CA HIS A 60 8.87 6.11 0.45
C HIS A 60 8.35 6.51 1.83
N TRP A 61 7.35 7.39 1.91
CA TRP A 61 6.68 7.70 3.17
C TRP A 61 5.95 6.48 3.73
N GLY A 62 5.20 5.76 2.87
CA GLY A 62 4.56 4.49 3.24
C GLY A 62 5.57 3.46 3.76
N LEU A 63 6.72 3.33 3.10
CA LEU A 63 7.82 2.47 3.52
C LEU A 63 8.36 2.85 4.91
N LEU A 64 8.51 4.15 5.19
CA LEU A 64 8.94 4.66 6.50
C LEU A 64 7.93 4.29 7.58
N VAL A 65 6.63 4.51 7.33
CA VAL A 65 5.55 4.22 8.29
C VAL A 65 5.45 2.73 8.59
N VAL A 66 5.51 1.88 7.56
CA VAL A 66 5.48 0.42 7.74
C VAL A 66 6.70 -0.07 8.48
N GLY A 67 7.89 0.47 8.15
CA GLY A 67 9.14 0.18 8.86
C GLY A 67 9.06 0.56 10.34
N LEU A 68 8.50 1.74 10.65
CA LEU A 68 8.26 2.19 12.02
C LEU A 68 7.29 1.25 12.75
N GLY A 69 6.20 0.86 12.11
CA GLY A 69 5.24 -0.10 12.65
C GLY A 69 5.91 -1.43 13.00
N MET A 70 6.70 -1.98 12.09
CA MET A 70 7.45 -3.21 12.29
C MET A 70 8.45 -3.09 13.46
N PHE A 71 9.14 -1.94 13.58
CA PHE A 71 10.10 -1.69 14.64
C PHE A 71 9.44 -1.59 16.03
N ILE A 72 8.23 -1.02 16.11
CA ILE A 72 7.50 -0.77 17.37
C ILE A 72 6.77 -2.03 17.86
N VAL A 73 6.28 -2.89 16.96
CA VAL A 73 5.45 -4.05 17.32
C VAL A 73 6.02 -4.92 18.43
N PRO A 74 7.34 -5.26 18.48
CA PRO A 74 7.89 -6.07 19.58
C PRO A 74 7.76 -5.43 20.96
N PHE A 75 7.63 -4.11 21.06
CA PHE A 75 7.45 -3.41 22.35
C PHE A 75 5.99 -3.42 22.84
N LEU A 76 5.03 -3.61 21.94
CA LEU A 76 3.61 -3.52 22.26
C LEU A 76 2.98 -4.87 22.67
N GLY A 77 3.61 -5.98 22.34
CA GLY A 77 3.03 -7.32 22.52
C GLY A 77 3.56 -8.07 23.72
N ASN A 78 2.72 -8.30 24.77
CA ASN A 78 3.11 -9.09 25.92
C ASN A 78 3.55 -10.54 25.60
N GLY A 79 3.11 -11.12 24.47
CA GLY A 79 3.52 -12.44 23.98
C GLY A 79 4.73 -12.42 23.04
N TYR A 80 5.11 -11.24 22.55
CA TYR A 80 6.16 -11.08 21.56
C TYR A 80 7.55 -11.00 22.20
N ASN A 81 7.64 -10.50 23.44
CA ASN A 81 8.89 -10.36 24.17
C ASN A 81 9.58 -11.70 24.46
N ALA A 82 8.84 -12.81 24.41
CA ALA A 82 9.39 -14.16 24.55
C ALA A 82 10.00 -14.71 23.24
N ASP A 83 9.69 -14.08 22.10
CA ASP A 83 10.20 -14.47 20.77
C ASP A 83 11.35 -13.54 20.37
N LEU A 84 12.53 -13.81 20.92
CA LEU A 84 13.73 -13.01 20.65
C LEU A 84 14.11 -13.00 19.17
N GLY A 85 13.93 -14.12 18.45
CA GLY A 85 14.23 -14.22 17.03
C GLY A 85 13.37 -13.28 16.20
N ALA A 86 12.05 -13.33 16.40
CA ALA A 86 11.10 -12.44 15.74
C ALA A 86 11.34 -10.97 16.10
N SER A 87 11.64 -10.69 17.38
CA SER A 87 11.89 -9.31 17.84
C SER A 87 13.12 -8.70 17.17
N TRP A 88 14.24 -9.42 17.15
CA TRP A 88 15.47 -8.96 16.47
C TRP A 88 15.26 -8.75 14.97
N MET A 89 14.56 -9.67 14.32
CA MET A 89 14.22 -9.53 12.90
C MET A 89 13.37 -8.28 12.65
N CYS A 90 12.35 -8.05 13.48
CA CYS A 90 11.47 -6.88 13.33
C CYS A 90 12.23 -5.56 13.57
N TRP A 91 13.10 -5.49 14.57
CA TRP A 91 13.94 -4.31 14.81
C TRP A 91 14.90 -4.05 13.66
N ALA A 92 15.61 -5.08 13.21
CA ALA A 92 16.58 -4.93 12.12
C ALA A 92 15.90 -4.54 10.80
N ALA A 93 14.90 -5.30 10.36
CA ALA A 93 14.22 -5.02 9.10
C ALA A 93 13.42 -3.71 9.15
N GLY A 94 12.74 -3.43 10.28
CA GLY A 94 12.02 -2.18 10.51
C GLY A 94 12.94 -0.96 10.46
N ALA A 95 14.08 -1.00 11.15
CA ALA A 95 15.07 0.09 11.14
C ALA A 95 15.62 0.33 9.73
N VAL A 96 15.98 -0.72 8.99
CA VAL A 96 16.47 -0.58 7.62
C VAL A 96 15.39 0.00 6.70
N ALA A 97 14.13 -0.47 6.81
CA ALA A 97 13.01 0.07 6.04
C ALA A 97 12.75 1.55 6.35
N MET A 98 12.80 1.96 7.63
CA MET A 98 12.70 3.37 8.03
C MET A 98 13.81 4.23 7.41
N ILE A 99 15.05 3.77 7.45
CA ILE A 99 16.20 4.50 6.89
C ILE A 99 16.03 4.64 5.36
N LEU A 100 15.69 3.55 4.65
CA LEU A 100 15.46 3.58 3.22
C LEU A 100 14.29 4.50 2.85
N GLY A 101 13.18 4.42 3.57
CA GLY A 101 12.02 5.29 3.40
C GLY A 101 12.36 6.76 3.67
N GLY A 102 13.08 7.05 4.75
CA GLY A 102 13.53 8.39 5.11
C GLY A 102 14.48 9.01 4.08
N ILE A 103 15.48 8.26 3.61
CA ILE A 103 16.40 8.70 2.55
C ILE A 103 15.64 8.97 1.25
N GLY A 104 14.69 8.10 0.91
CA GLY A 104 13.86 8.23 -0.28
C GLY A 104 12.93 9.45 -0.19
N TRP A 105 12.31 9.67 0.96
CA TRP A 105 11.39 10.78 1.19
C TRP A 105 12.12 12.13 1.23
N VAL A 106 13.21 12.26 1.98
CA VAL A 106 14.01 13.49 2.05
C VAL A 106 14.70 13.80 0.72
N GLY A 107 15.12 12.78 -0.02
CA GLY A 107 15.71 12.93 -1.36
C GLY A 107 14.66 13.11 -2.48
N GLY A 108 13.36 12.99 -2.16
CA GLY A 108 12.26 13.30 -3.07
C GLY A 108 12.15 14.81 -3.27
N LYS A 109 11.76 15.23 -4.48
CA LYS A 109 11.46 16.63 -4.72
C LYS A 109 10.15 16.98 -4.01
N PRO A 110 10.08 18.12 -3.28
CA PRO A 110 8.82 18.58 -2.71
C PRO A 110 7.80 18.79 -3.84
N ALA A 111 6.52 18.55 -3.54
CA ALA A 111 5.43 18.67 -4.50
C ALA A 111 5.37 20.04 -5.20
N THR A 112 5.85 21.10 -4.53
CA THR A 112 6.00 22.45 -5.06
C THR A 112 6.98 22.52 -6.25
N GLU A 113 7.94 21.62 -6.36
CA GLU A 113 8.91 21.57 -7.44
C GLU A 113 8.36 20.84 -8.69
N TYR A 114 7.24 20.13 -8.57
CA TYR A 114 6.50 19.54 -9.69
C TYR A 114 5.51 20.52 -10.35
N GLY A 115 5.61 21.81 -10.03
CA GLY A 115 4.81 22.84 -10.71
C GLY A 115 3.34 22.85 -10.30
N VAL A 116 2.99 22.32 -9.11
CA VAL A 116 1.71 22.61 -8.47
C VAL A 116 1.75 24.04 -7.94
N ASN A 117 2.00 24.99 -8.83
CA ASN A 117 1.56 26.34 -8.62
C ASN A 117 0.03 26.31 -8.68
N GLU A 118 -0.62 26.86 -7.69
CA GLU A 118 -2.07 27.04 -7.50
C GLU A 118 -2.76 27.80 -8.64
N ILE A 119 -2.30 27.66 -9.87
CA ILE A 119 -2.85 28.35 -11.01
C ILE A 119 -3.85 27.43 -11.68
N GLY A 120 -5.06 27.61 -11.22
CA GLY A 120 -6.23 27.10 -11.88
C GLY A 120 -6.39 25.60 -11.69
N SER A 121 -7.32 25.24 -10.85
CA SER A 121 -7.97 23.94 -10.76
C SER A 121 -8.54 23.53 -12.14
N GLY A 122 -7.69 23.32 -13.10
CA GLY A 122 -7.99 22.50 -14.24
C GLY A 122 -8.22 21.10 -13.68
N GLN A 123 -9.44 20.85 -13.21
CA GLN A 123 -9.88 19.54 -12.77
C GLN A 123 -9.48 18.58 -13.88
N VAL A 124 -8.47 17.74 -13.60
CA VAL A 124 -8.16 16.64 -14.51
C VAL A 124 -9.46 15.85 -14.66
N PRO A 125 -10.04 15.77 -15.87
CA PRO A 125 -11.34 15.14 -16.03
C PRO A 125 -11.26 13.72 -15.48
N ARG A 126 -12.14 13.39 -14.53
CA ARG A 126 -12.23 12.02 -14.01
C ARG A 126 -12.32 11.08 -15.20
N SER A 127 -11.35 10.20 -15.34
CA SER A 127 -11.45 9.22 -16.42
C SER A 127 -12.60 8.27 -16.10
N ALA A 128 -13.40 7.92 -17.09
CA ALA A 128 -14.46 6.92 -16.92
C ALA A 128 -13.94 5.63 -16.29
N LEU A 129 -12.69 5.28 -16.55
CA LEU A 129 -12.04 4.09 -15.98
C LEU A 129 -11.80 4.21 -14.47
N SER A 130 -11.39 5.39 -13.95
CA SER A 130 -11.21 5.59 -12.51
C SER A 130 -12.52 5.36 -11.75
N PHE A 131 -13.62 5.80 -12.34
CA PHE A 131 -14.95 5.58 -11.80
C PHE A 131 -15.36 4.09 -11.80
N TRP A 132 -15.02 3.35 -12.86
CA TRP A 132 -15.29 1.91 -12.91
C TRP A 132 -14.41 1.13 -11.92
N ILE A 133 -13.16 1.52 -11.71
CA ILE A 133 -12.26 0.91 -10.72
C ILE A 133 -12.84 1.05 -9.31
N GLY A 134 -13.28 2.25 -8.93
CA GLY A 134 -13.90 2.48 -7.62
C GLY A 134 -15.18 1.65 -7.41
N ARG A 135 -16.04 1.56 -8.44
CA ARG A 135 -17.25 0.71 -8.39
C ARG A 135 -16.92 -0.77 -8.28
N ALA A 136 -15.98 -1.25 -9.07
CA ALA A 136 -15.56 -2.65 -9.00
C ALA A 136 -15.01 -3.00 -7.62
N ALA A 137 -14.16 -2.13 -7.04
CA ALA A 137 -13.63 -2.31 -5.71
C ALA A 137 -14.73 -2.29 -4.63
N LEU A 138 -15.73 -1.43 -4.77
CA LEU A 138 -16.90 -1.40 -3.87
C LEU A 138 -17.69 -2.71 -3.92
N VAL A 139 -17.95 -3.23 -5.12
CA VAL A 139 -18.64 -4.51 -5.28
C VAL A 139 -17.84 -5.65 -4.64
N VAL A 140 -16.53 -5.69 -4.85
CA VAL A 140 -15.66 -6.72 -4.25
C VAL A 140 -15.65 -6.60 -2.72
N GLY A 141 -15.53 -5.39 -2.17
CA GLY A 141 -15.57 -5.17 -0.72
C GLY A 141 -16.90 -5.61 -0.08
N LEU A 142 -18.02 -5.22 -0.70
CA LEU A 142 -19.35 -5.64 -0.23
C LEU A 142 -19.55 -7.14 -0.36
N ALA A 143 -19.12 -7.76 -1.46
CA ALA A 143 -19.18 -9.21 -1.64
C ALA A 143 -18.35 -9.94 -0.57
N CYS A 144 -17.17 -9.42 -0.23
CA CYS A 144 -16.34 -9.96 0.85
C CYS A 144 -17.06 -9.91 2.20
N VAL A 145 -17.73 -8.80 2.54
CA VAL A 145 -18.53 -8.67 3.77
C VAL A 145 -19.68 -9.65 3.77
N LEU A 146 -20.44 -9.73 2.68
CA LEU A 146 -21.62 -10.64 2.59
C LEU A 146 -21.19 -12.10 2.69
N LEU A 147 -20.10 -12.49 2.05
CA LEU A 147 -19.56 -13.85 2.17
C LEU A 147 -19.04 -14.13 3.58
N GLY A 148 -18.43 -13.13 4.23
CA GLY A 148 -18.02 -13.25 5.64
C GLY A 148 -19.18 -13.47 6.60
N ILE A 149 -20.32 -12.85 6.33
CA ILE A 149 -21.57 -13.04 7.13
C ILE A 149 -22.21 -14.40 6.84
N ALA A 150 -22.24 -14.81 5.56
CA ALA A 150 -22.92 -16.03 5.13
C ALA A 150 -22.12 -17.30 5.37
N ALA A 151 -20.80 -17.23 5.42
CA ALA A 151 -19.94 -18.38 5.59
C ALA A 151 -19.86 -18.81 7.06
N HIS A 152 -20.10 -20.11 7.32
CA HIS A 152 -19.80 -20.71 8.62
C HIS A 152 -18.30 -20.95 8.74
N THR A 153 -17.58 -20.00 9.29
CA THR A 153 -16.12 -19.96 9.36
C THR A 153 -15.65 -19.61 10.77
N THR A 154 -14.36 -19.62 11.02
CA THR A 154 -13.78 -19.25 12.31
C THR A 154 -14.07 -17.78 12.65
N ALA A 155 -14.11 -17.45 13.94
CA ALA A 155 -14.30 -16.07 14.39
C ALA A 155 -13.25 -15.11 13.80
N ALA A 156 -12.01 -15.57 13.63
CA ALA A 156 -10.95 -14.78 12.98
C ALA A 156 -11.26 -14.54 11.50
N GLY A 157 -11.68 -15.57 10.76
CA GLY A 157 -12.08 -15.45 9.36
C GLY A 157 -13.24 -14.49 9.16
N VAL A 158 -14.28 -14.59 10.00
CA VAL A 158 -15.43 -13.65 10.00
C VAL A 158 -14.99 -12.23 10.29
N ALA A 159 -14.25 -12.00 11.36
CA ALA A 159 -13.80 -10.67 11.76
C ALA A 159 -12.97 -9.99 10.69
N VAL A 160 -12.04 -10.73 10.06
CA VAL A 160 -11.18 -10.22 9.00
C VAL A 160 -11.96 -9.92 7.71
N THR A 161 -12.80 -10.85 7.24
CA THR A 161 -13.55 -10.65 5.99
C THR A 161 -14.55 -9.51 6.11
N ILE A 162 -15.24 -9.38 7.25
CA ILE A 162 -16.16 -8.26 7.51
C ILE A 162 -15.37 -6.97 7.74
N GLY A 163 -14.32 -6.97 8.57
CA GLY A 163 -13.57 -5.77 8.93
C GLY A 163 -12.80 -5.19 7.74
N LEU A 164 -11.94 -5.99 7.12
CA LEU A 164 -11.13 -5.51 5.97
C LEU A 164 -11.96 -5.40 4.70
N GLY A 165 -12.97 -6.23 4.48
CA GLY A 165 -13.93 -6.08 3.38
C GLY A 165 -14.73 -4.79 3.52
N GLY A 166 -15.21 -4.47 4.72
CA GLY A 166 -15.89 -3.22 5.05
C GLY A 166 -14.97 -2.00 4.84
N LEU A 167 -13.73 -2.06 5.33
CA LEU A 167 -12.73 -1.02 5.11
C LEU A 167 -12.45 -0.79 3.62
N THR A 168 -12.35 -1.86 2.85
CA THR A 168 -12.23 -1.80 1.38
C THR A 168 -13.43 -1.09 0.75
N ALA A 169 -14.64 -1.41 1.18
CA ALA A 169 -15.85 -0.73 0.70
C ALA A 169 -15.86 0.76 1.04
N VAL A 170 -15.45 1.14 2.25
CA VAL A 170 -15.32 2.55 2.68
C VAL A 170 -14.32 3.30 1.80
N PHE A 171 -13.12 2.77 1.58
CA PHE A 171 -12.11 3.41 0.71
C PHE A 171 -12.55 3.47 -0.75
N ALA A 172 -13.29 2.45 -1.23
CA ALA A 172 -13.87 2.47 -2.56
C ALA A 172 -14.92 3.59 -2.70
N VAL A 173 -15.82 3.76 -1.72
CA VAL A 173 -16.76 4.90 -1.69
C VAL A 173 -16.00 6.22 -1.66
N TRP A 174 -14.97 6.32 -0.84
CA TRP A 174 -14.16 7.54 -0.73
C TRP A 174 -13.51 7.88 -2.08
N SER A 175 -12.92 6.92 -2.77
CA SER A 175 -12.35 7.12 -4.11
C SER A 175 -13.40 7.56 -5.16
N LEU A 176 -14.67 7.19 -4.97
CA LEU A 176 -15.77 7.63 -5.83
C LEU A 176 -16.22 9.07 -5.52
N LEU A 177 -16.03 9.56 -4.31
CA LEU A 177 -16.40 10.91 -3.88
C LEU A 177 -15.25 11.91 -4.08
N ALA A 178 -14.00 11.48 -4.01
CA ALA A 178 -12.81 12.32 -4.11
C ALA A 178 -12.72 13.02 -5.46
N VAL A 179 -12.25 14.27 -5.47
CA VAL A 179 -11.97 15.03 -6.71
C VAL A 179 -10.77 14.45 -7.43
N ASP A 180 -9.73 14.10 -6.68
CA ASP A 180 -8.55 13.38 -7.15
C ASP A 180 -8.41 12.07 -6.36
N PRO A 181 -8.77 10.92 -6.95
CA PRO A 181 -8.76 9.63 -6.27
C PRO A 181 -7.39 8.93 -6.29
N THR A 182 -6.32 9.56 -6.78
CA THR A 182 -5.02 8.90 -6.97
C THR A 182 -4.49 8.31 -5.67
N HIS A 183 -4.51 9.08 -4.58
CA HIS A 183 -4.05 8.59 -3.27
C HIS A 183 -5.03 7.61 -2.64
N ASP A 184 -6.33 7.73 -2.91
CA ASP A 184 -7.35 6.81 -2.42
C ASP A 184 -7.18 5.41 -3.04
N PHE A 185 -6.73 5.34 -4.29
CA PHE A 185 -6.38 4.07 -4.91
C PHE A 185 -5.16 3.41 -4.28
N LEU A 186 -4.20 4.17 -3.76
CA LEU A 186 -3.09 3.62 -2.98
C LEU A 186 -3.59 3.01 -1.66
N THR A 187 -4.45 3.74 -0.91
CA THR A 187 -5.04 3.21 0.32
C THR A 187 -5.90 1.98 0.07
N LEU A 188 -6.61 1.95 -1.05
CA LEU A 188 -7.38 0.80 -1.51
C LEU A 188 -6.47 -0.40 -1.80
N ALA A 189 -5.33 -0.19 -2.48
CA ALA A 189 -4.34 -1.23 -2.73
C ALA A 189 -3.76 -1.78 -1.42
N CYS A 190 -3.47 -0.93 -0.45
CA CYS A 190 -2.98 -1.34 0.87
C CYS A 190 -4.03 -2.17 1.63
N ALA A 191 -5.30 -1.74 1.63
CA ALA A 191 -6.39 -2.49 2.27
C ALA A 191 -6.59 -3.86 1.62
N GLY A 192 -6.57 -3.93 0.29
CA GLY A 192 -6.62 -5.19 -0.46
C GLY A 192 -5.43 -6.09 -0.15
N PHE A 193 -4.23 -5.53 -0.02
CA PHE A 193 -3.03 -6.29 0.32
C PHE A 193 -3.09 -6.82 1.76
N ALA A 194 -3.59 -6.02 2.72
CA ALA A 194 -3.85 -6.48 4.07
C ALA A 194 -4.85 -7.66 4.09
N LEU A 195 -5.95 -7.53 3.33
CA LEU A 195 -6.95 -8.59 3.20
C LEU A 195 -6.35 -9.87 2.58
N PHE A 196 -5.50 -9.73 1.56
CA PHE A 196 -4.81 -10.86 0.92
C PHE A 196 -3.87 -11.59 1.90
N LEU A 197 -3.14 -10.85 2.74
CA LEU A 197 -2.21 -11.43 3.71
C LEU A 197 -2.90 -11.99 4.96
N ALA A 198 -4.10 -11.54 5.26
CA ALA A 198 -4.81 -11.82 6.50
C ALA A 198 -4.95 -13.32 6.85
N PRO A 199 -5.17 -14.28 5.92
CA PRO A 199 -5.25 -15.69 6.26
C PRO A 199 -3.96 -16.25 6.86
N TRP A 200 -2.80 -15.78 6.38
CA TRP A 200 -1.50 -16.21 6.94
C TRP A 200 -1.23 -15.54 8.28
N VAL A 201 -1.44 -14.24 8.38
CA VAL A 201 -1.23 -13.46 9.61
C VAL A 201 -2.21 -13.90 10.71
N GLY A 202 -3.47 -14.13 10.35
CA GLY A 202 -4.54 -14.55 11.27
C GLY A 202 -4.61 -16.05 11.54
N GLY A 203 -3.79 -16.87 10.86
CA GLY A 203 -3.71 -18.31 11.09
C GLY A 203 -4.95 -19.11 10.66
N PHE A 204 -5.76 -18.58 9.72
CA PHE A 204 -6.98 -19.25 9.22
C PHE A 204 -6.89 -19.73 7.76
N THR A 205 -5.68 -20.09 7.32
CA THR A 205 -5.43 -20.55 5.93
C THR A 205 -6.18 -21.81 5.52
N GLY A 206 -6.58 -22.63 6.48
CA GLY A 206 -7.41 -23.84 6.22
C GLY A 206 -8.91 -23.58 6.21
N ASP A 207 -9.35 -22.34 6.40
CA ASP A 207 -10.75 -21.94 6.45
C ASP A 207 -11.28 -21.53 5.07
N THR A 208 -12.58 -21.68 4.84
CA THR A 208 -13.26 -21.20 3.63
C THR A 208 -13.16 -19.68 3.49
N ALA A 209 -13.10 -18.93 4.60
CA ALA A 209 -12.86 -17.49 4.62
C ALA A 209 -11.49 -17.10 4.00
N ALA A 210 -10.49 -17.99 4.02
CA ALA A 210 -9.19 -17.73 3.43
C ALA A 210 -9.31 -17.49 1.92
N TRP A 211 -10.07 -18.32 1.21
CA TRP A 211 -10.30 -18.14 -0.22
C TRP A 211 -10.99 -16.81 -0.54
N THR A 212 -11.99 -16.44 0.26
CA THR A 212 -12.67 -15.14 0.13
C THR A 212 -11.66 -14.00 0.30
N ALA A 213 -10.82 -14.06 1.33
CA ALA A 213 -9.82 -13.05 1.60
C ALA A 213 -8.75 -12.96 0.50
N TRP A 214 -8.23 -14.09 0.03
CA TRP A 214 -7.22 -14.12 -1.04
C TRP A 214 -7.76 -13.57 -2.36
N VAL A 215 -8.91 -14.05 -2.81
CA VAL A 215 -9.49 -13.62 -4.10
C VAL A 215 -9.89 -12.16 -4.04
N SER A 216 -10.64 -11.75 -3.00
CA SER A 216 -11.06 -10.36 -2.85
C SER A 216 -9.86 -9.43 -2.67
N GLY A 217 -8.88 -9.81 -1.84
CA GLY A 217 -7.67 -9.03 -1.61
C GLY A 217 -6.85 -8.85 -2.89
N ALA A 218 -6.61 -9.92 -3.65
CA ALA A 218 -5.88 -9.86 -4.92
C ALA A 218 -6.57 -8.95 -5.95
N LEU A 219 -7.89 -9.05 -6.08
CA LEU A 219 -8.68 -8.18 -6.98
C LEU A 219 -8.59 -6.72 -6.56
N VAL A 220 -8.73 -6.42 -5.27
CA VAL A 220 -8.65 -5.05 -4.75
C VAL A 220 -7.25 -4.46 -4.93
N VAL A 221 -6.18 -5.24 -4.68
CA VAL A 221 -4.80 -4.82 -4.98
C VAL A 221 -4.65 -4.47 -6.45
N ALA A 222 -5.08 -5.35 -7.35
CA ALA A 222 -4.97 -5.12 -8.79
C ALA A 222 -5.72 -3.85 -9.23
N LEU A 223 -6.94 -3.65 -8.73
CA LEU A 223 -7.74 -2.45 -9.01
C LEU A 223 -7.09 -1.19 -8.42
N GLY A 224 -6.64 -1.24 -7.18
CA GLY A 224 -5.99 -0.10 -6.51
C GLY A 224 -4.69 0.30 -7.20
N VAL A 225 -3.80 -0.65 -7.49
CA VAL A 225 -2.53 -0.39 -8.21
C VAL A 225 -2.80 0.13 -9.62
N ALA A 226 -3.78 -0.42 -10.34
CA ALA A 226 -4.15 0.07 -11.68
C ALA A 226 -4.67 1.51 -11.63
N GLY A 227 -5.52 1.83 -10.64
CA GLY A 227 -6.05 3.20 -10.41
C GLY A 227 -4.94 4.18 -10.06
N TYR A 228 -4.08 3.82 -9.11
CA TYR A 228 -2.94 4.63 -8.69
C TYR A 228 -1.98 4.95 -9.85
N ARG A 229 -1.51 3.93 -10.57
CA ARG A 229 -0.60 4.13 -11.71
C ARG A 229 -1.22 4.96 -12.83
N ARG A 230 -2.55 4.87 -13.01
CA ARG A 230 -3.24 5.69 -14.00
C ARG A 230 -3.35 7.14 -13.55
N GLY A 231 -3.68 7.39 -12.28
CA GLY A 231 -3.69 8.73 -11.69
C GLY A 231 -2.35 9.42 -11.88
N GLU A 232 -1.24 8.79 -11.46
CA GLU A 232 0.11 9.32 -11.65
C GLU A 232 0.46 9.68 -13.10
N ARG A 233 -0.01 8.87 -14.07
CA ARG A 233 0.24 9.15 -15.50
C ARG A 233 -0.53 10.38 -15.99
N LEU A 234 -1.76 10.56 -15.51
CA LEU A 234 -2.60 11.72 -15.88
C LEU A 234 -2.05 13.00 -15.25
N ASP A 235 -1.63 12.97 -14.00
CA ASP A 235 -1.01 14.10 -13.32
C ASP A 235 0.29 14.53 -14.00
N PHE A 236 1.12 13.56 -14.36
CA PHE A 236 2.34 13.86 -15.12
C PHE A 236 2.04 14.47 -16.49
N ALA A 237 1.05 13.95 -17.23
CA ALA A 237 0.66 14.50 -18.54
C ALA A 237 0.09 15.92 -18.41
N ALA A 238 -0.66 16.20 -17.35
CA ALA A 238 -1.17 17.54 -17.05
C ALA A 238 -0.03 18.52 -16.76
N THR A 239 0.93 18.14 -15.94
CA THR A 239 2.12 18.95 -15.60
C THR A 239 2.96 19.29 -16.83
N VAL A 240 3.23 18.31 -17.71
CA VAL A 240 3.99 18.53 -18.94
C VAL A 240 3.26 19.49 -19.89
N ARG A 241 1.92 19.39 -19.97
CA ARG A 241 1.11 20.29 -20.80
C ARG A 241 1.16 21.72 -20.27
N ASP A 242 1.06 21.91 -18.96
CA ASP A 242 1.10 23.24 -18.34
C ASP A 242 2.47 23.91 -18.51
N GLU A 243 3.57 23.17 -18.30
CA GLU A 243 4.92 23.66 -18.57
C GLU A 243 5.09 24.09 -20.04
N SER A 244 4.59 23.32 -21.00
CA SER A 244 4.70 23.64 -22.43
C SER A 244 3.92 24.91 -22.76
N THR A 245 2.74 25.08 -22.20
CA THR A 245 1.88 26.26 -22.37
C THR A 245 2.52 27.51 -21.77
N THR A 246 3.11 27.39 -20.59
CA THR A 246 3.81 28.47 -19.90
C THR A 246 5.07 28.90 -20.66
N ARG A 247 5.87 27.95 -21.17
CA ARG A 247 7.03 28.26 -22.03
C ARG A 247 6.64 28.95 -23.32
N TYR A 248 5.52 28.54 -23.95
CA TYR A 248 5.00 29.18 -25.14
C TYR A 248 4.58 30.64 -24.84
N ARG A 249 3.81 30.86 -23.78
CA ARG A 249 3.35 32.19 -23.37
C ARG A 249 4.53 33.14 -23.08
N ASN A 250 5.59 32.65 -22.42
CA ASN A 250 6.75 33.46 -22.07
C ASN A 250 7.66 33.79 -23.28
N ARG A 251 7.55 33.05 -24.39
CA ARG A 251 8.31 33.30 -25.61
C ARG A 251 7.73 34.45 -26.45
N PHE A 252 6.47 34.79 -26.22
CA PHE A 252 5.74 35.82 -26.95
C PHE A 252 5.41 37.09 -26.11
N ARG A 253 5.97 37.17 -24.92
CA ARG A 253 6.04 38.40 -24.13
C ARG A 253 7.44 39.02 -24.22
#